data_119c17c907b084646412ff16a5614fd5
#
_entry.id   119c17c907b084646412ff16a5614fd5
#
_cell.length_a   1.000
_cell.length_b   1.000
_cell.length_c   1.000
_cell.angle_alpha   90.00
_cell.angle_beta   90.00
_cell.angle_gamma   90.00
#
_symmetry.space_group_name_H-M   'P 1'
#
loop_
_entity.id
_entity.type
_entity.pdbx_description
1 polymer ?
#
loop_
_entity_poly.entity_id
_entity_poly.type
_entity_poly.pdbx_seq_one_letter_code
_entity_poly.pdbx_strand_id
1 'polypeptide(L)'
;MSPINTKSPNISSTSEGIRNKPATSTISGTSYFDLSAYDYDPSTTASSEKKDNLHKDLTWRANPDESFSDWTIEVSRKDQDRLEFYHVHKYVLGAGKYRSQYFQGMFKSKSKNAETKDSTSNFLLQSSAAEAFPKILDHIYTGSLQIDTESAVALLSLSKQFGIRTLFDEVADFIRMNMDETDAHIYLSEASIYKEEKIRAAAQNMCAVHFNSFSKEQVRSLTPELLSLILNDDSLSIESE
;
A
#
# COMPACT_ATOMS: atom_id res chain seq x y z
N MET A 1 21.82 67.10 -21.65
CA MET A 1 20.88 68.15 -21.19
C MET A 1 19.88 67.46 -20.30
N SER A 2 20.00 67.73 -19.03
CA SER A 2 19.04 67.46 -17.95
C SER A 2 17.82 68.39 -18.12
N PRO A 3 16.73 68.34 -17.37
CA PRO A 3 16.57 67.90 -15.98
C PRO A 3 15.22 67.19 -15.64
N ILE A 4 15.22 66.41 -14.54
CA ILE A 4 14.52 66.59 -13.24
C ILE A 4 13.00 66.83 -13.30
N ASN A 5 12.22 66.00 -12.66
CA ASN A 5 11.43 66.44 -11.51
C ASN A 5 10.86 65.27 -10.65
N THR A 6 11.13 65.40 -9.41
CA THR A 6 10.68 64.81 -8.17
C THR A 6 9.17 65.00 -7.91
N LYS A 7 8.54 64.02 -7.23
CA LYS A 7 7.67 64.22 -6.06
C LYS A 7 7.18 62.91 -5.46
N SER A 8 7.65 62.62 -4.27
CA SER A 8 6.85 61.93 -3.25
C SER A 8 6.02 62.95 -2.50
N PRO A 9 4.91 62.59 -1.82
CA PRO A 9 5.02 62.25 -0.43
C PRO A 9 3.97 61.29 0.16
N ASN A 10 4.39 60.65 1.22
CA ASN A 10 3.75 60.46 2.55
C ASN A 10 2.52 59.58 2.74
N ILE A 11 2.77 58.51 3.48
CA ILE A 11 2.42 58.17 4.89
C ILE A 11 0.92 57.90 5.13
N SER A 12 0.60 56.67 5.49
CA SER A 12 -0.03 56.37 6.78
C SER A 12 0.05 54.84 7.09
N SER A 13 0.50 54.61 8.31
CA SER A 13 0.65 53.37 9.03
C SER A 13 -0.68 52.66 9.30
N THR A 14 -0.78 51.35 9.17
CA THR A 14 -1.45 50.47 10.13
C THR A 14 -0.82 49.09 10.13
N SER A 15 -0.39 48.73 11.29
CA SER A 15 0.16 47.43 11.70
C SER A 15 -0.92 46.35 11.76
N GLU A 16 -0.72 45.22 11.10
CA GLU A 16 -1.31 43.95 11.57
C GLU A 16 -0.50 42.72 11.09
N GLY A 17 0.00 42.02 12.03
CA GLY A 17 0.13 40.58 12.17
C GLY A 17 0.80 39.76 11.07
N ILE A 18 2.13 39.70 11.05
CA ILE A 18 2.88 38.68 10.31
C ILE A 18 2.77 37.37 11.09
N ARG A 19 1.92 36.44 10.63
CA ARG A 19 2.01 35.02 11.01
C ARG A 19 3.01 34.34 10.08
N ASN A 20 4.14 33.99 10.63
CA ASN A 20 5.16 33.16 10.01
C ASN A 20 4.57 31.79 9.66
N LYS A 21 4.49 31.47 8.36
CA LYS A 21 4.36 30.10 7.86
C LYS A 21 5.75 29.46 7.89
N PRO A 22 5.91 28.24 8.43
CA PRO A 22 7.15 27.52 8.28
C PRO A 22 7.33 27.05 6.83
N ALA A 23 8.56 27.14 6.36
CA ALA A 23 9.00 26.71 5.04
C ALA A 23 8.77 25.20 4.87
N THR A 24 8.04 24.81 3.83
CA THR A 24 7.92 23.45 3.36
C THR A 24 9.24 23.02 2.72
N SER A 25 9.97 22.14 3.38
CA SER A 25 11.06 21.41 2.74
C SER A 25 10.48 20.36 1.80
N THR A 26 10.75 20.50 0.53
CA THR A 26 10.44 19.54 -0.52
C THR A 26 11.31 18.30 -0.31
N ILE A 27 10.71 17.20 0.19
CA ILE A 27 11.30 15.86 0.13
C ILE A 27 10.62 15.15 -1.03
N SER A 28 11.41 14.86 -2.06
CA SER A 28 11.02 14.12 -3.24
C SER A 28 10.64 12.67 -2.88
N GLY A 29 9.46 12.23 -3.35
CA GLY A 29 9.19 10.85 -3.72
C GLY A 29 8.77 9.92 -2.61
N THR A 30 7.54 9.83 -2.35
CA THR A 30 6.61 8.71 -2.19
C THR A 30 5.34 9.30 -1.59
N SER A 31 4.31 9.40 -2.40
CA SER A 31 3.00 9.87 -1.96
C SER A 31 2.43 8.82 -1.00
N TYR A 32 2.67 9.00 0.29
CA TYR A 32 1.87 8.36 1.31
C TYR A 32 0.49 9.03 1.28
N PHE A 33 -0.52 8.27 0.87
CA PHE A 33 -1.90 8.69 1.08
C PHE A 33 -2.14 8.77 2.59
N ASP A 34 -2.32 9.98 3.10
CA ASP A 34 -2.80 10.20 4.46
C ASP A 34 -4.27 9.74 4.54
N LEU A 35 -4.48 8.58 5.15
CA LEU A 35 -5.81 7.99 5.34
C LEU A 35 -6.66 8.75 6.37
N SER A 36 -6.09 9.74 7.09
CA SER A 36 -6.82 10.54 8.07
C SER A 36 -7.80 11.55 7.43
N ALA A 37 -7.68 11.82 6.12
CA ALA A 37 -8.53 12.75 5.38
C ALA A 37 -9.83 12.13 4.83
N TYR A 38 -10.06 10.84 5.04
CA TYR A 38 -11.28 10.17 4.60
C TYR A 38 -12.23 9.98 5.77
N ASP A 39 -13.15 10.95 5.96
CA ASP A 39 -14.29 10.81 6.88
C ASP A 39 -15.11 9.57 6.49
N TYR A 40 -15.04 8.55 7.32
CA TYR A 40 -15.88 7.37 7.23
C TYR A 40 -17.21 7.69 7.93
N ASP A 41 -18.29 7.77 7.16
CA ASP A 41 -19.65 7.82 7.68
C ASP A 41 -20.13 6.38 7.91
N PRO A 42 -20.27 5.93 9.18
CA PRO A 42 -20.75 4.58 9.50
C PRO A 42 -22.27 4.39 9.27
N SER A 43 -23.00 5.46 8.90
CA SER A 43 -24.46 5.38 8.76
C SER A 43 -24.96 4.74 7.45
N THR A 44 -24.06 4.38 6.51
CA THR A 44 -24.44 3.85 5.19
C THR A 44 -24.62 2.31 5.17
N THR A 45 -24.57 1.62 6.31
CA THR A 45 -24.59 0.14 6.37
C THR A 45 -25.97 -0.51 6.54
N ALA A 46 -27.07 0.24 6.52
CA ALA A 46 -28.39 -0.34 6.74
C ALA A 46 -29.24 -0.31 5.45
N SER A 47 -29.03 -1.25 4.53
CA SER A 47 -30.05 -1.76 3.58
C SER A 47 -29.47 -2.62 2.44
N SER A 48 -28.69 -3.66 2.69
CA SER A 48 -28.00 -4.35 1.59
C SER A 48 -28.28 -5.86 1.42
N GLU A 49 -29.14 -6.47 2.19
CA GLU A 49 -29.33 -7.93 2.08
C GLU A 49 -29.94 -8.43 0.75
N LYS A 50 -30.51 -7.57 -0.07
CA LYS A 50 -31.06 -7.93 -1.39
C LYS A 50 -30.15 -7.66 -2.60
N LYS A 51 -29.00 -6.97 -2.41
CA LYS A 51 -28.05 -6.67 -3.49
C LYS A 51 -26.85 -7.64 -3.57
N ASP A 52 -26.66 -8.46 -2.55
CA ASP A 52 -25.48 -9.36 -2.46
C ASP A 52 -25.48 -10.50 -3.50
N ASN A 53 -26.62 -10.79 -4.14
CA ASN A 53 -26.70 -11.87 -5.13
C ASN A 53 -26.17 -11.48 -6.53
N LEU A 54 -26.08 -10.20 -6.86
CA LEU A 54 -25.60 -9.75 -8.17
C LEU A 54 -24.08 -9.90 -8.33
N HIS A 55 -23.35 -9.94 -7.21
CA HIS A 55 -21.88 -10.05 -7.22
C HIS A 55 -21.35 -11.48 -7.19
N LYS A 56 -22.21 -12.48 -6.94
CA LYS A 56 -21.78 -13.88 -6.82
C LYS A 56 -21.23 -14.47 -8.12
N ASP A 57 -21.65 -13.93 -9.25
CA ASP A 57 -21.28 -14.45 -10.57
C ASP A 57 -20.19 -13.60 -11.25
N LEU A 58 -19.86 -12.41 -10.71
CA LEU A 58 -18.80 -11.57 -11.26
C LEU A 58 -17.43 -12.04 -10.75
N THR A 59 -16.55 -12.36 -11.66
CA THR A 59 -15.14 -12.69 -11.34
C THR A 59 -14.19 -12.03 -12.34
N TRP A 60 -13.05 -11.59 -11.84
CA TRP A 60 -11.98 -11.08 -12.70
C TRP A 60 -11.22 -12.18 -13.45
N ARG A 61 -11.48 -13.46 -13.11
CA ARG A 61 -10.87 -14.63 -13.74
C ARG A 61 -11.64 -15.14 -14.96
N ALA A 62 -12.83 -14.60 -15.22
CA ALA A 62 -13.62 -14.97 -16.39
C ALA A 62 -13.00 -14.40 -17.68
N ASN A 63 -13.37 -15.01 -18.81
CA ASN A 63 -12.97 -14.49 -20.11
C ASN A 63 -13.42 -13.03 -20.27
N PRO A 64 -12.54 -12.08 -20.61
CA PRO A 64 -12.88 -10.66 -20.77
C PRO A 64 -14.07 -10.42 -21.70
N ASP A 65 -14.18 -11.16 -22.79
CA ASP A 65 -15.25 -11.03 -23.79
C ASP A 65 -16.64 -11.42 -23.24
N GLU A 66 -16.68 -12.21 -22.17
CA GLU A 66 -17.91 -12.73 -21.57
C GLU A 66 -18.21 -12.08 -20.20
N SER A 67 -17.22 -11.48 -19.55
CA SER A 67 -17.31 -11.01 -18.17
C SER A 67 -17.89 -9.61 -18.02
N PHE A 68 -18.11 -8.87 -19.11
CA PHE A 68 -18.49 -7.46 -19.11
C PHE A 68 -17.48 -6.56 -18.36
N SER A 69 -16.21 -6.99 -18.29
CA SER A 69 -15.16 -6.18 -17.68
C SER A 69 -14.99 -4.86 -18.46
N ASP A 70 -14.92 -3.75 -17.71
CA ASP A 70 -14.88 -2.40 -18.26
C ASP A 70 -13.60 -1.64 -17.90
N TRP A 71 -12.62 -2.35 -17.30
CA TRP A 71 -11.33 -1.80 -16.93
C TRP A 71 -10.22 -2.86 -17.01
N THR A 72 -9.02 -2.43 -17.42
CA THR A 72 -7.82 -3.28 -17.44
C THR A 72 -6.79 -2.75 -16.44
N ILE A 73 -6.21 -3.63 -15.65
CA ILE A 73 -5.06 -3.33 -14.80
C ILE A 73 -3.85 -4.04 -15.39
N GLU A 74 -2.80 -3.28 -15.64
CA GLU A 74 -1.51 -3.78 -16.09
C GLU A 74 -0.55 -3.74 -14.90
N VAL A 75 0.03 -4.88 -14.55
CA VAL A 75 1.02 -5.00 -13.49
C VAL A 75 2.34 -5.42 -14.10
N SER A 76 3.37 -4.58 -13.93
CA SER A 76 4.75 -4.88 -14.25
C SER A 76 5.56 -5.09 -12.97
N ARG A 77 6.56 -5.98 -13.03
CA ARG A 77 7.48 -6.26 -11.93
C ARG A 77 8.73 -5.41 -12.06
N LYS A 78 9.27 -4.95 -10.92
CA LYS A 78 10.47 -4.11 -10.90
C LYS A 78 11.75 -4.83 -11.33
N ASP A 79 11.80 -6.13 -11.14
CA ASP A 79 12.96 -7.00 -11.34
C ASP A 79 12.85 -7.89 -12.59
N GLN A 80 11.74 -7.86 -13.29
CA GLN A 80 11.47 -8.71 -14.45
C GLN A 80 10.66 -7.93 -15.50
N ASP A 81 10.97 -8.15 -16.78
CA ASP A 81 10.20 -7.64 -17.91
C ASP A 81 8.92 -8.47 -18.13
N ARG A 82 8.20 -8.77 -17.03
CA ARG A 82 6.94 -9.48 -17.09
C ARG A 82 5.79 -8.51 -16.87
N LEU A 83 4.83 -8.54 -17.79
CA LEU A 83 3.60 -7.76 -17.75
C LEU A 83 2.42 -8.70 -17.56
N GLU A 84 1.58 -8.43 -16.59
CA GLU A 84 0.37 -9.19 -16.30
C GLU A 84 -0.84 -8.28 -16.48
N PHE A 85 -1.91 -8.82 -17.07
CA PHE A 85 -3.14 -8.10 -17.36
C PHE A 85 -4.30 -8.68 -16.56
N TYR A 86 -5.07 -7.81 -15.92
CA TYR A 86 -6.25 -8.16 -15.14
C TYR A 86 -7.45 -7.38 -15.67
N HIS A 87 -8.45 -8.11 -16.19
CA HIS A 87 -9.69 -7.52 -16.67
C HIS A 87 -10.71 -7.49 -15.53
N VAL A 88 -11.13 -6.30 -15.14
CA VAL A 88 -11.85 -6.06 -13.89
C VAL A 88 -13.06 -5.15 -14.11
N HIS A 89 -13.91 -5.06 -13.08
CA HIS A 89 -15.14 -4.26 -13.11
C HIS A 89 -14.97 -3.03 -12.23
N LYS A 90 -15.05 -1.81 -12.80
CA LYS A 90 -14.97 -0.55 -12.06
C LYS A 90 -15.91 -0.50 -10.87
N TYR A 91 -17.14 -1.01 -11.05
CA TYR A 91 -18.13 -1.04 -9.99
C TYR A 91 -17.67 -1.87 -8.80
N VAL A 92 -17.11 -3.06 -9.02
CA VAL A 92 -16.61 -3.94 -7.97
C VAL A 92 -15.44 -3.29 -7.25
N LEU A 93 -14.47 -2.75 -8.02
CA LEU A 93 -13.28 -2.13 -7.44
C LEU A 93 -13.57 -0.85 -6.65
N GLY A 94 -14.50 0.00 -7.14
CA GLY A 94 -14.69 1.36 -6.61
C GLY A 94 -15.97 1.57 -5.81
N ALA A 95 -16.96 0.66 -5.88
CA ALA A 95 -18.26 0.79 -5.23
C ALA A 95 -18.73 -0.47 -4.52
N GLY A 96 -18.07 -1.62 -4.71
CA GLY A 96 -18.36 -2.89 -4.05
C GLY A 96 -18.18 -2.84 -2.53
N LYS A 97 -18.62 -3.90 -1.85
CA LYS A 97 -18.54 -4.03 -0.38
C LYS A 97 -17.09 -3.94 0.14
N TYR A 98 -16.17 -4.59 -0.54
CA TYR A 98 -14.72 -4.64 -0.20
C TYR A 98 -13.89 -3.73 -1.11
N ARG A 99 -14.51 -2.62 -1.54
CA ARG A 99 -13.92 -1.66 -2.49
C ARG A 99 -12.58 -1.10 -2.06
N SER A 100 -11.81 -0.71 -3.04
CA SER A 100 -10.59 0.06 -2.88
C SER A 100 -10.90 1.57 -2.90
N GLN A 101 -10.45 2.31 -1.89
CA GLN A 101 -10.56 3.77 -1.86
C GLN A 101 -9.76 4.42 -2.99
N TYR A 102 -8.61 3.84 -3.33
CA TYR A 102 -7.79 4.29 -4.45
C TYR A 102 -8.56 4.23 -5.77
N PHE A 103 -9.13 3.07 -6.12
CA PHE A 103 -9.90 2.92 -7.35
C PHE A 103 -11.17 3.76 -7.34
N GLN A 104 -11.85 3.87 -6.20
CA GLN A 104 -12.99 4.76 -6.06
C GLN A 104 -12.63 6.21 -6.37
N GLY A 105 -11.55 6.73 -5.80
CA GLY A 105 -11.06 8.09 -6.04
C GLY A 105 -10.65 8.30 -7.50
N MET A 106 -9.92 7.34 -8.06
CA MET A 106 -9.45 7.37 -9.44
C MET A 106 -10.63 7.40 -10.44
N PHE A 107 -11.63 6.54 -10.27
CA PHE A 107 -12.77 6.51 -11.18
C PHE A 107 -13.65 7.75 -11.07
N LYS A 108 -13.84 8.31 -9.86
CA LYS A 108 -14.54 9.59 -9.67
C LYS A 108 -13.80 10.76 -10.34
N SER A 109 -12.47 10.78 -10.27
CA SER A 109 -11.64 11.81 -10.89
C SER A 109 -11.67 11.71 -12.43
N LYS A 110 -11.50 10.51 -12.98
CA LYS A 110 -11.53 10.28 -14.44
C LYS A 110 -12.91 10.54 -15.05
N SER A 111 -14.00 10.32 -14.31
CA SER A 111 -15.36 10.63 -14.77
C SER A 111 -15.59 12.13 -14.99
N LYS A 112 -14.80 13.01 -14.36
CA LYS A 112 -14.89 14.46 -14.53
C LYS A 112 -14.06 14.98 -15.72
N ASN A 113 -13.06 14.22 -16.14
CA ASN A 113 -12.16 14.57 -17.25
C ASN A 113 -12.51 13.70 -18.46
N ALA A 114 -13.35 14.21 -19.34
CA ALA A 114 -13.91 13.51 -20.51
C ALA A 114 -12.86 13.03 -21.55
N GLU A 115 -11.56 13.27 -21.32
CA GLU A 115 -10.49 13.02 -22.30
C GLU A 115 -9.69 11.72 -22.07
N THR A 116 -9.91 10.98 -20.98
CA THR A 116 -9.19 9.72 -20.77
C THR A 116 -9.89 8.57 -21.48
N LYS A 117 -9.52 8.35 -22.75
CA LYS A 117 -9.97 7.21 -23.58
C LYS A 117 -9.49 5.85 -23.10
N ASP A 118 -8.48 5.80 -22.22
CA ASP A 118 -7.84 4.56 -21.82
C ASP A 118 -8.51 3.99 -20.57
N SER A 119 -9.24 2.87 -20.77
CA SER A 119 -9.82 2.10 -19.68
C SER A 119 -8.76 1.22 -18.98
N THR A 120 -7.56 1.80 -18.74
CA THR A 120 -6.39 1.06 -18.23
C THR A 120 -5.71 1.80 -17.08
N SER A 121 -5.13 1.03 -16.16
CA SER A 121 -4.24 1.50 -15.08
C SER A 121 -2.99 0.66 -15.04
N ASN A 122 -1.81 1.28 -14.89
CA ASN A 122 -0.52 0.63 -14.90
C ASN A 122 0.12 0.74 -13.52
N PHE A 123 0.63 -0.38 -12.98
CA PHE A 123 1.32 -0.45 -11.72
C PHE A 123 2.66 -1.14 -11.88
N LEU A 124 3.71 -0.51 -11.34
CA LEU A 124 5.04 -1.10 -11.21
C LEU A 124 5.22 -1.58 -9.77
N LEU A 125 5.17 -2.88 -9.54
CA LEU A 125 5.20 -3.49 -8.22
C LEU A 125 6.52 -4.24 -7.96
N GLN A 126 6.87 -4.42 -6.68
CA GLN A 126 7.88 -5.39 -6.26
C GLN A 126 7.39 -6.81 -6.61
N SER A 127 8.30 -7.77 -6.78
CA SER A 127 7.94 -9.13 -7.21
C SER A 127 6.93 -9.79 -6.28
N SER A 128 7.15 -9.78 -4.97
CA SER A 128 6.19 -10.36 -4.01
C SER A 128 4.84 -9.65 -4.02
N ALA A 129 4.81 -8.31 -4.24
CA ALA A 129 3.56 -7.58 -4.40
C ALA A 129 2.83 -7.92 -5.71
N ALA A 130 3.55 -8.10 -6.80
CA ALA A 130 2.94 -8.52 -8.07
C ALA A 130 2.34 -9.94 -7.96
N GLU A 131 3.04 -10.85 -7.28
CA GLU A 131 2.54 -12.21 -6.98
C GLU A 131 1.32 -12.21 -6.05
N ALA A 132 1.29 -11.29 -5.08
CA ALA A 132 0.17 -11.13 -4.17
C ALA A 132 -1.02 -10.35 -4.77
N PHE A 133 -0.84 -9.66 -5.90
CA PHE A 133 -1.89 -8.81 -6.49
C PHE A 133 -3.18 -9.56 -6.84
N PRO A 134 -3.16 -10.79 -7.41
CA PRO A 134 -4.36 -11.60 -7.61
C PRO A 134 -5.17 -11.82 -6.33
N LYS A 135 -4.50 -12.00 -5.18
CA LYS A 135 -5.15 -12.17 -3.87
C LYS A 135 -5.91 -10.90 -3.44
N ILE A 136 -5.40 -9.71 -3.78
CA ILE A 136 -6.10 -8.43 -3.58
C ILE A 136 -7.41 -8.41 -4.37
N LEU A 137 -7.37 -8.80 -5.62
CA LEU A 137 -8.56 -8.87 -6.47
C LEU A 137 -9.56 -9.90 -5.92
N ASP A 138 -9.11 -11.08 -5.51
CA ASP A 138 -9.98 -12.08 -4.88
C ASP A 138 -10.67 -11.50 -3.65
N HIS A 139 -9.97 -10.80 -2.77
CA HIS A 139 -10.58 -10.14 -1.61
C HIS A 139 -11.61 -9.09 -2.02
N ILE A 140 -11.31 -8.22 -2.98
CA ILE A 140 -12.25 -7.18 -3.43
C ILE A 140 -13.53 -7.80 -4.00
N TYR A 141 -13.42 -8.92 -4.72
CA TYR A 141 -14.56 -9.59 -5.35
C TYR A 141 -15.38 -10.46 -4.39
N THR A 142 -14.71 -11.16 -3.48
CA THR A 142 -15.35 -12.20 -2.64
C THR A 142 -15.42 -11.84 -1.17
N GLY A 143 -14.56 -10.94 -0.70
CA GLY A 143 -14.38 -10.64 0.72
C GLY A 143 -13.64 -11.73 1.50
N SER A 144 -13.06 -12.70 0.81
CA SER A 144 -12.27 -13.78 1.42
C SER A 144 -10.87 -13.79 0.85
N LEU A 145 -9.91 -14.19 1.69
CA LEU A 145 -8.50 -14.26 1.32
C LEU A 145 -7.81 -15.38 2.09
N GLN A 146 -6.90 -16.08 1.43
CA GLN A 146 -5.93 -16.95 2.11
C GLN A 146 -4.63 -16.17 2.25
N ILE A 147 -4.22 -15.95 3.49
CA ILE A 147 -2.97 -15.27 3.83
C ILE A 147 -1.95 -16.32 4.20
N ASP A 148 -0.76 -16.22 3.66
CA ASP A 148 0.43 -16.99 4.02
C ASP A 148 1.56 -16.04 4.43
N THR A 149 2.55 -16.57 5.12
CA THR A 149 3.70 -15.81 5.65
C THR A 149 4.43 -15.05 4.55
N GLU A 150 4.67 -15.70 3.40
CA GLU A 150 5.44 -15.17 2.29
C GLU A 150 4.75 -13.96 1.63
N SER A 151 3.43 -13.93 1.60
CA SER A 151 2.67 -12.83 0.98
C SER A 151 2.16 -11.79 1.98
N ALA A 152 2.21 -12.05 3.28
CA ALA A 152 1.56 -11.20 4.28
C ALA A 152 2.03 -9.75 4.26
N VAL A 153 3.33 -9.49 4.24
CA VAL A 153 3.85 -8.10 4.23
C VAL A 153 3.58 -7.40 2.91
N ALA A 154 3.68 -8.11 1.80
CA ALA A 154 3.30 -7.60 0.48
C ALA A 154 1.81 -7.22 0.43
N LEU A 155 0.92 -8.09 0.94
CA LEU A 155 -0.52 -7.83 1.06
C LEU A 155 -0.81 -6.62 1.97
N LEU A 156 -0.09 -6.49 3.09
CA LEU A 156 -0.22 -5.32 3.96
C LEU A 156 0.15 -4.02 3.22
N SER A 157 1.25 -4.02 2.50
CA SER A 157 1.69 -2.88 1.70
C SER A 157 0.69 -2.53 0.59
N LEU A 158 0.21 -3.54 -0.14
CA LEU A 158 -0.81 -3.35 -1.18
C LEU A 158 -2.15 -2.87 -0.61
N SER A 159 -2.58 -3.40 0.55
CA SER A 159 -3.82 -2.95 1.20
C SER A 159 -3.77 -1.47 1.58
N LYS A 160 -2.62 -0.97 2.04
CA LYS A 160 -2.34 0.45 2.26
C LYS A 160 -2.38 1.24 0.96
N GLN A 161 -1.63 0.78 -0.06
CA GLN A 161 -1.53 1.46 -1.36
C GLN A 161 -2.90 1.62 -2.03
N PHE A 162 -3.73 0.59 -1.98
CA PHE A 162 -5.06 0.59 -2.58
C PHE A 162 -6.18 1.05 -1.65
N GLY A 163 -5.88 1.33 -0.38
CA GLY A 163 -6.85 1.80 0.59
C GLY A 163 -7.96 0.79 0.87
N ILE A 164 -7.61 -0.48 1.07
CA ILE A 164 -8.54 -1.57 1.39
C ILE A 164 -8.43 -1.85 2.89
N ARG A 165 -9.19 -1.11 3.70
CA ARG A 165 -9.05 -1.12 5.15
C ARG A 165 -9.34 -2.48 5.77
N THR A 166 -10.39 -3.15 5.33
CA THR A 166 -10.75 -4.49 5.84
C THR A 166 -9.62 -5.49 5.66
N LEU A 167 -8.99 -5.47 4.49
CA LEU A 167 -7.83 -6.30 4.20
C LEU A 167 -6.62 -5.91 5.04
N PHE A 168 -6.38 -4.61 5.21
CA PHE A 168 -5.27 -4.12 6.04
C PHE A 168 -5.38 -4.64 7.48
N ASP A 169 -6.56 -4.52 8.09
CA ASP A 169 -6.81 -4.95 9.47
C ASP A 169 -6.63 -6.49 9.58
N GLU A 170 -7.17 -7.26 8.63
CA GLU A 170 -7.06 -8.72 8.58
C GLU A 170 -5.61 -9.20 8.45
N VAL A 171 -4.84 -8.60 7.53
CA VAL A 171 -3.43 -8.95 7.31
C VAL A 171 -2.56 -8.52 8.49
N ALA A 172 -2.82 -7.34 9.07
CA ALA A 172 -2.07 -6.88 10.25
C ALA A 172 -2.29 -7.81 11.45
N ASP A 173 -3.52 -8.28 11.65
CA ASP A 173 -3.84 -9.28 12.69
C ASP A 173 -3.18 -10.62 12.40
N PHE A 174 -3.18 -11.08 11.15
CA PHE A 174 -2.47 -12.30 10.75
C PHE A 174 -0.98 -12.23 11.09
N ILE A 175 -0.28 -11.17 10.69
CA ILE A 175 1.14 -11.00 10.97
C ILE A 175 1.40 -11.01 12.49
N ARG A 176 0.58 -10.30 13.27
CA ARG A 176 0.73 -10.23 14.72
C ARG A 176 0.56 -11.60 15.40
N MET A 177 -0.34 -12.45 14.89
CA MET A 177 -0.67 -13.75 15.48
C MET A 177 0.27 -14.88 15.03
N ASN A 178 0.87 -14.76 13.85
CA ASN A 178 1.60 -15.85 13.21
C ASN A 178 3.10 -15.59 13.06
N MET A 179 3.61 -14.41 13.44
CA MET A 179 5.06 -14.18 13.44
C MET A 179 5.68 -14.94 14.63
N ASP A 180 6.50 -15.94 14.33
CA ASP A 180 7.25 -16.75 15.29
C ASP A 180 8.73 -16.87 14.91
N GLU A 181 9.51 -17.61 15.70
CA GLU A 181 10.95 -17.77 15.50
C GLU A 181 11.30 -18.48 14.18
N THR A 182 10.39 -19.30 13.63
CA THR A 182 10.64 -20.03 12.38
C THR A 182 10.51 -19.14 11.16
N ASP A 183 9.59 -18.19 11.19
CA ASP A 183 9.20 -17.36 10.06
C ASP A 183 9.69 -15.91 10.16
N ALA A 184 10.22 -15.50 11.31
CA ALA A 184 10.68 -14.12 11.55
C ALA A 184 11.65 -13.59 10.47
N HIS A 185 12.52 -14.45 9.92
CA HIS A 185 13.47 -14.08 8.87
C HIS A 185 12.77 -13.72 7.54
N ILE A 186 11.61 -14.30 7.22
CA ILE A 186 10.77 -13.97 6.06
C ILE A 186 10.16 -12.59 6.27
N TYR A 187 9.54 -12.38 7.45
CA TYR A 187 8.97 -11.07 7.80
C TYR A 187 10.02 -9.95 7.81
N LEU A 188 11.24 -10.23 8.30
CA LEU A 188 12.35 -9.27 8.30
C LEU A 188 12.72 -8.87 6.87
N SER A 189 12.85 -9.84 5.98
CA SER A 189 13.21 -9.62 4.58
C SER A 189 12.15 -8.80 3.85
N GLU A 190 10.90 -9.22 3.91
CA GLU A 190 9.79 -8.54 3.25
C GLU A 190 9.54 -7.14 3.84
N ALA A 191 9.55 -7.00 5.17
CA ALA A 191 9.36 -5.70 5.83
C ALA A 191 10.45 -4.69 5.46
N SER A 192 11.67 -5.15 5.18
CA SER A 192 12.76 -4.30 4.71
C SER A 192 12.53 -3.80 3.28
N ILE A 193 11.99 -4.65 2.40
CA ILE A 193 11.62 -4.29 1.02
C ILE A 193 10.52 -3.21 1.01
N TYR A 194 9.49 -3.38 1.85
CA TYR A 194 8.33 -2.48 1.91
C TYR A 194 8.49 -1.32 2.89
N LYS A 195 9.61 -1.25 3.62
CA LYS A 195 9.90 -0.23 4.66
C LYS A 195 8.84 -0.22 5.77
N GLU A 196 8.37 -1.40 6.16
CA GLU A 196 7.41 -1.59 7.24
C GLU A 196 8.14 -1.65 8.59
N GLU A 197 8.54 -0.48 9.11
CA GLU A 197 9.47 -0.34 10.24
C GLU A 197 9.05 -1.10 11.51
N LYS A 198 7.74 -1.13 11.83
CA LYS A 198 7.25 -1.82 13.02
C LYS A 198 7.39 -3.33 12.91
N ILE A 199 7.08 -3.89 11.73
CA ILE A 199 7.22 -5.32 11.45
C ILE A 199 8.70 -5.66 11.39
N ARG A 200 9.50 -4.85 10.71
CA ARG A 200 10.94 -5.03 10.60
C ARG A 200 11.61 -5.09 11.97
N ALA A 201 11.30 -4.13 12.86
CA ALA A 201 11.88 -4.11 14.21
C ALA A 201 11.46 -5.32 15.06
N ALA A 202 10.20 -5.73 14.99
CA ALA A 202 9.71 -6.91 15.71
C ALA A 202 10.37 -8.20 15.19
N ALA A 203 10.43 -8.35 13.87
CA ALA A 203 11.06 -9.51 13.23
C ALA A 203 12.58 -9.56 13.47
N GLN A 204 13.28 -8.40 13.42
CA GLN A 204 14.71 -8.30 13.73
C GLN A 204 15.00 -8.74 15.17
N ASN A 205 14.25 -8.23 16.14
CA ASN A 205 14.38 -8.63 17.55
C ASN A 205 14.17 -10.14 17.73
N MET A 206 13.11 -10.71 17.12
CA MET A 206 12.83 -12.14 17.20
C MET A 206 13.95 -12.98 16.55
N CYS A 207 14.47 -12.56 15.40
CA CYS A 207 15.62 -13.19 14.76
C CYS A 207 16.88 -13.14 15.66
N ALA A 208 17.13 -12.04 16.36
CA ALA A 208 18.29 -11.89 17.23
C ALA A 208 18.19 -12.77 18.48
N VAL A 209 17.02 -12.79 19.13
CA VAL A 209 16.77 -13.64 20.30
C VAL A 209 16.91 -15.13 19.99
N HIS A 210 16.45 -15.56 18.83
CA HIS A 210 16.41 -16.97 18.42
C HIS A 210 17.51 -17.35 17.39
N PHE A 211 18.55 -16.53 17.25
CA PHE A 211 19.57 -16.71 16.21
C PHE A 211 20.26 -18.08 16.27
N ASN A 212 20.49 -18.62 17.47
CA ASN A 212 21.13 -19.94 17.65
C ASN A 212 20.28 -21.12 17.12
N SER A 213 18.97 -20.94 16.99
CA SER A 213 18.07 -21.97 16.45
C SER A 213 17.92 -21.93 14.92
N PHE A 214 18.55 -20.94 14.26
CA PHE A 214 18.43 -20.79 12.80
C PHE A 214 19.08 -21.95 12.07
N SER A 215 18.37 -22.51 11.12
CA SER A 215 18.92 -23.44 10.15
C SER A 215 19.87 -22.72 9.19
N LYS A 216 20.73 -23.50 8.54
CA LYS A 216 21.64 -22.96 7.50
C LYS A 216 20.85 -22.33 6.33
N GLU A 217 19.70 -22.87 6.02
CA GLU A 217 18.80 -22.38 4.98
C GLU A 217 18.22 -21.01 5.33
N GLN A 218 17.78 -20.81 6.57
CA GLN A 218 17.28 -19.53 7.07
C GLN A 218 18.38 -18.45 7.02
N VAL A 219 19.59 -18.79 7.49
CA VAL A 219 20.73 -17.85 7.41
C VAL A 219 21.07 -17.50 5.95
N ARG A 220 21.01 -18.46 5.02
CA ARG A 220 21.29 -18.23 3.60
C ARG A 220 20.22 -17.41 2.88
N SER A 221 18.99 -17.42 3.38
CA SER A 221 17.90 -16.62 2.82
C SER A 221 18.01 -15.14 3.16
N LEU A 222 18.78 -14.78 4.19
CA LEU A 222 19.02 -13.40 4.58
C LEU A 222 20.11 -12.76 3.73
N THR A 223 19.90 -11.49 3.36
CA THR A 223 20.99 -10.71 2.73
C THR A 223 22.07 -10.37 3.77
N PRO A 224 23.32 -10.09 3.34
CA PRO A 224 24.40 -9.70 4.26
C PRO A 224 24.02 -8.50 5.15
N GLU A 225 23.26 -7.56 4.61
CA GLU A 225 22.80 -6.38 5.32
C GLU A 225 21.81 -6.75 6.45
N LEU A 226 20.87 -7.65 6.17
CA LEU A 226 19.90 -8.12 7.17
C LEU A 226 20.58 -8.97 8.23
N LEU A 227 21.51 -9.82 7.84
CA LEU A 227 22.32 -10.59 8.79
C LEU A 227 23.13 -9.64 9.70
N SER A 228 23.75 -8.60 9.14
CA SER A 228 24.45 -7.60 9.93
C SER A 228 23.52 -6.87 10.92
N LEU A 229 22.27 -6.58 10.53
CA LEU A 229 21.29 -5.98 11.43
C LEU A 229 20.96 -6.90 12.62
N ILE A 230 20.80 -8.20 12.39
CA ILE A 230 20.54 -9.19 13.45
C ILE A 230 21.74 -9.29 14.39
N LEU A 231 22.97 -9.39 13.83
CA LEU A 231 24.20 -9.56 14.61
C LEU A 231 24.59 -8.33 15.43
N ASN A 232 24.09 -7.14 15.08
CA ASN A 232 24.30 -5.90 15.83
C ASN A 232 23.11 -5.55 16.74
N ASP A 233 22.12 -6.41 16.87
CA ASP A 233 20.96 -6.17 17.74
C ASP A 233 21.34 -6.44 19.21
N ASP A 234 20.96 -5.54 20.11
CA ASP A 234 21.27 -5.63 21.55
C ASP A 234 20.61 -6.87 22.22
N SER A 235 19.60 -7.45 21.58
CA SER A 235 18.90 -8.66 22.06
C SER A 235 19.53 -9.97 21.55
N LEU A 236 20.64 -9.91 20.82
CA LEU A 236 21.29 -11.08 20.27
C LEU A 236 21.69 -12.08 21.38
N SER A 237 21.10 -13.26 21.34
CA SER A 237 21.43 -14.35 22.22
C SER A 237 22.39 -15.30 21.52
N ILE A 238 23.64 -15.36 22.01
CA ILE A 238 24.65 -16.31 21.53
C ILE A 238 24.97 -17.22 22.71
N GLU A 239 24.68 -18.52 22.60
CA GLU A 239 25.15 -19.53 23.55
C GLU A 239 26.66 -19.71 23.32
N SER A 240 27.46 -19.43 24.36
CA SER A 240 28.87 -19.82 24.36
C SER A 240 28.97 -21.29 24.69
N GLU A 241 29.53 -22.11 23.81
CA GLU A 241 29.94 -23.49 24.11
C GLU A 241 30.98 -23.55 25.24
#